data_ab6be74ec094c5864dcb808a1fe11291
#
_entry.id   ab6be74ec094c5864dcb808a1fe11291
#
_cell.length_a   1.000
_cell.length_b   1.000
_cell.length_c   1.000
_cell.angle_alpha   90.00
_cell.angle_beta   90.00
_cell.angle_gamma   90.00
#
_symmetry.space_group_name_H-M   'P 1'
#
loop_
_entity.id
_entity.type
_entity.pdbx_description
1 polymer ?
#
loop_
_entity_poly.entity_id
_entity_poly.type
_entity_poly.pdbx_seq_one_letter_code
_entity_poly.pdbx_strand_id
1 'polypeptide(L)'
;MLFEPQPLELFAGTAAPARLSRLREKYEALQGLHIDRMLCVRFSHRFAEQAASTFIEQLLVERLGVRYLVVGDDFRFGKGREGDFHLLEEAGHRFGFEVISTQSFQLERQRVSSTLVREALKAGRMAEVELMLGRPYTISGRVAHGDKLGRTIGFPTANLALKRQVIPVGGVFAVEVICSGKTFPGVANVGVRPTLSGTQARLEVHLFDFSGDLYGQQVKVLLRHKLREEQKFASFTALKEQIERDALAARAWFGLPQFNLPSTLLEKKGTQD
;
A
#
# COMPACT_ATOMS: atom_id res chain seq x y z
N MET A 1 9.41 14.08 10.13
CA MET A 1 10.49 13.95 9.12
C MET A 1 10.44 12.58 8.47
N LEU A 2 10.69 12.46 7.17
CA LEU A 2 10.77 11.21 6.42
C LEU A 2 12.06 11.17 5.60
N PHE A 3 12.55 9.97 5.31
CA PHE A 3 13.71 9.76 4.43
C PHE A 3 13.28 9.15 3.09
N GLU A 4 13.79 9.68 1.97
CA GLU A 4 13.48 9.21 0.63
C GLU A 4 14.74 9.20 -0.26
N PRO A 5 15.16 8.05 -0.84
CA PRO A 5 14.62 6.71 -0.60
C PRO A 5 14.71 6.27 0.85
N GLN A 6 14.05 5.16 1.21
CA GLN A 6 14.21 4.60 2.56
C GLN A 6 15.65 4.07 2.74
N PRO A 7 16.25 4.17 3.95
CA PRO A 7 17.62 3.71 4.18
C PRO A 7 17.88 2.28 3.67
N LEU A 8 16.97 1.35 3.93
CA LEU A 8 17.12 -0.04 3.45
C LEU A 8 17.12 -0.16 1.92
N GLU A 9 16.44 0.72 1.19
CA GLU A 9 16.47 0.71 -0.27
C GLU A 9 17.79 1.20 -0.83
N LEU A 10 18.41 2.19 -0.17
CA LEU A 10 19.73 2.66 -0.57
C LEU A 10 20.79 1.57 -0.41
N PHE A 11 20.75 0.82 0.70
CA PHE A 11 21.77 -0.16 1.03
C PHE A 11 21.53 -1.56 0.46
N ALA A 12 20.27 -2.01 0.44
CA ALA A 12 19.92 -3.36 0.01
C ALA A 12 19.41 -3.42 -1.46
N GLY A 13 19.15 -2.28 -2.09
CA GLY A 13 18.68 -2.22 -3.48
C GLY A 13 17.45 -3.09 -3.72
N THR A 14 17.56 -4.06 -4.62
CA THR A 14 16.46 -4.99 -4.97
C THR A 14 16.12 -5.99 -3.85
N ALA A 15 17.01 -6.20 -2.89
CA ALA A 15 16.76 -7.05 -1.72
C ALA A 15 16.00 -6.33 -0.60
N ALA A 16 15.74 -5.03 -0.76
CA ALA A 16 14.97 -4.28 0.23
C ALA A 16 13.53 -4.80 0.36
N PRO A 17 12.97 -4.85 1.58
CA PRO A 17 11.61 -5.26 1.78
C PRO A 17 10.61 -4.38 0.99
N ALA A 18 9.53 -4.99 0.50
CA ALA A 18 8.47 -4.25 -0.17
C ALA A 18 7.97 -3.08 0.67
N ARG A 19 7.81 -1.90 0.05
CA ARG A 19 7.24 -0.73 0.74
C ARG A 19 5.79 -0.98 1.12
N LEU A 20 5.45 -0.72 2.36
CA LEU A 20 4.05 -0.69 2.80
C LEU A 20 3.33 0.52 2.23
N SER A 21 3.98 1.69 2.21
CA SER A 21 3.41 2.93 1.70
C SER A 21 4.43 3.72 0.89
N ARG A 22 4.02 4.28 -0.24
CA ARG A 22 4.80 5.23 -1.03
C ARG A 22 4.76 6.61 -0.36
N LEU A 23 5.68 7.50 -0.77
CA LEU A 23 5.75 8.86 -0.22
C LEU A 23 4.40 9.59 -0.26
N ARG A 24 3.69 9.50 -1.40
CA ARG A 24 2.36 10.11 -1.55
C ARG A 24 1.34 9.53 -0.56
N GLU A 25 1.32 8.21 -0.40
CA GLU A 25 0.40 7.52 0.53
C GLU A 25 0.71 7.87 2.00
N LYS A 26 2.01 8.03 2.33
CA LYS A 26 2.43 8.55 3.64
C LYS A 26 1.95 9.98 3.85
N TYR A 27 2.12 10.85 2.85
CA TYR A 27 1.66 12.24 2.91
C TYR A 27 0.15 12.31 3.16
N GLU A 28 -0.64 11.55 2.38
CA GLU A 28 -2.09 11.50 2.53
C GLU A 28 -2.53 10.97 3.91
N ALA A 29 -1.83 9.97 4.45
CA ALA A 29 -2.09 9.45 5.79
C ALA A 29 -1.75 10.47 6.89
N LEU A 30 -0.60 11.16 6.78
CA LEU A 30 -0.18 12.19 7.74
C LEU A 30 -1.09 13.42 7.70
N GLN A 31 -1.60 13.80 6.53
CA GLN A 31 -2.56 14.89 6.40
C GLN A 31 -3.84 14.61 7.20
N GLY A 32 -4.33 13.35 7.20
CA GLY A 32 -5.47 12.92 8.03
C GLY A 32 -5.20 12.93 9.54
N LEU A 33 -3.93 13.03 9.95
CA LEU A 33 -3.50 13.11 11.36
C LEU A 33 -3.17 14.55 11.80
N HIS A 34 -3.60 15.57 11.06
CA HIS A 34 -3.37 16.98 11.34
C HIS A 34 -1.89 17.37 11.50
N ILE A 35 -1.00 16.72 10.74
CA ILE A 35 0.42 17.10 10.68
C ILE A 35 0.58 18.31 9.76
N ASP A 36 1.06 19.42 10.31
CA ASP A 36 1.17 20.70 9.59
C ASP A 36 2.25 20.68 8.50
N ARG A 37 3.38 20.04 8.76
CA ARG A 37 4.54 20.04 7.85
C ARG A 37 5.19 18.68 7.76
N MET A 38 5.57 18.29 6.55
CA MET A 38 6.32 17.07 6.28
C MET A 38 7.68 17.44 5.67
N LEU A 39 8.75 17.21 6.43
CA LEU A 39 10.11 17.30 5.91
C LEU A 39 10.49 15.96 5.27
N CYS A 40 10.77 15.98 3.97
CA CYS A 40 11.29 14.83 3.23
C CYS A 40 12.79 15.04 2.98
N VAL A 41 13.63 14.31 3.71
CA VAL A 41 15.09 14.38 3.58
C VAL A 41 15.54 13.38 2.51
N ARG A 42 16.33 13.87 1.54
CA ARG A 42 16.97 12.96 0.56
C ARG A 42 18.01 12.10 1.28
N PHE A 43 17.74 10.80 1.39
CA PHE A 43 18.68 9.85 1.96
C PHE A 43 19.68 9.40 0.89
N SER A 44 20.95 9.68 1.10
CA SER A 44 22.05 9.38 0.19
C SER A 44 23.22 8.79 0.96
N HIS A 45 24.19 8.20 0.29
CA HIS A 45 25.43 7.73 0.93
C HIS A 45 26.12 8.88 1.71
N ARG A 46 26.19 10.06 1.12
CA ARG A 46 26.74 11.26 1.81
C ARG A 46 25.99 11.59 3.10
N PHE A 47 24.65 11.48 3.09
CA PHE A 47 23.85 11.72 4.29
C PHE A 47 24.06 10.63 5.34
N ALA A 48 24.15 9.38 4.91
CA ALA A 48 24.35 8.21 5.77
C ALA A 48 25.74 8.19 6.45
N GLU A 49 26.74 8.82 5.83
CA GLU A 49 28.11 8.96 6.37
C GLU A 49 28.28 10.11 7.36
N GLN A 50 27.24 10.91 7.62
CA GLN A 50 27.30 11.97 8.61
C GLN A 50 27.37 11.40 10.02
N ALA A 51 28.25 11.96 10.86
CA ALA A 51 28.30 11.64 12.29
C ALA A 51 26.96 11.96 12.98
N ALA A 52 26.64 11.25 14.02
CA ALA A 52 25.41 11.48 14.79
C ALA A 52 25.37 12.89 15.37
N SER A 53 26.49 13.43 15.86
CA SER A 53 26.61 14.82 16.32
C SER A 53 26.26 15.84 15.24
N THR A 54 26.74 15.64 14.00
CA THR A 54 26.45 16.52 12.87
C THR A 54 24.94 16.51 12.53
N PHE A 55 24.32 15.34 12.57
CA PHE A 55 22.86 15.23 12.37
C PHE A 55 22.09 16.01 13.45
N ILE A 56 22.49 15.91 14.71
CA ILE A 56 21.85 16.63 15.81
C ILE A 56 22.07 18.13 15.66
N GLU A 57 23.31 18.58 15.61
CA GLU A 57 23.67 20.00 15.67
C GLU A 57 23.17 20.75 14.43
N GLN A 58 23.52 20.27 13.23
CA GLN A 58 23.19 21.00 12.00
C GLN A 58 21.74 20.84 11.56
N LEU A 59 21.14 19.64 11.71
CA LEU A 59 19.79 19.43 11.22
C LEU A 59 18.75 19.72 12.31
N LEU A 60 18.84 19.10 13.49
CA LEU A 60 17.81 19.24 14.51
C LEU A 60 17.88 20.60 15.20
N VAL A 61 19.06 21.07 15.57
CA VAL A 61 19.24 22.33 16.34
C VAL A 61 19.24 23.52 15.39
N GLU A 62 20.26 23.65 14.51
CA GLU A 62 20.45 24.85 13.72
C GLU A 62 19.38 25.08 12.67
N ARG A 63 19.01 24.04 11.89
CA ARG A 63 18.08 24.20 10.76
C ARG A 63 16.63 24.07 11.15
N LEU A 64 16.29 23.14 12.05
CA LEU A 64 14.91 22.87 12.43
C LEU A 64 14.49 23.61 13.70
N GLY A 65 15.44 24.00 14.57
CA GLY A 65 15.15 24.65 15.85
C GLY A 65 14.22 23.78 16.70
N VAL A 66 14.51 22.47 16.76
CA VAL A 66 13.65 21.49 17.43
C VAL A 66 13.47 21.87 18.90
N ARG A 67 12.23 21.89 19.39
CA ARG A 67 11.88 22.05 20.80
C ARG A 67 11.45 20.74 21.44
N TYR A 68 10.76 19.89 20.66
CA TYR A 68 10.31 18.57 21.07
C TYR A 68 10.65 17.59 19.97
N LEU A 69 11.34 16.50 20.30
CA LEU A 69 11.71 15.44 19.38
C LEU A 69 11.05 14.13 19.82
N VAL A 70 10.17 13.60 18.98
CA VAL A 70 9.49 12.34 19.25
C VAL A 70 10.08 11.28 18.32
N VAL A 71 10.63 10.21 18.88
CA VAL A 71 11.25 9.10 18.14
C VAL A 71 10.85 7.74 18.72
N GLY A 72 10.99 6.68 17.94
CA GLY A 72 10.85 5.32 18.47
C GLY A 72 12.00 4.94 19.39
N ASP A 73 11.75 4.04 20.31
CA ASP A 73 12.75 3.51 21.26
C ASP A 73 13.92 2.78 20.58
N ASP A 74 13.69 2.28 19.34
CA ASP A 74 14.67 1.60 18.50
C ASP A 74 15.31 2.50 17.43
N PHE A 75 15.09 3.81 17.51
CA PHE A 75 15.63 4.75 16.54
C PHE A 75 17.16 4.77 16.57
N ARG A 76 17.77 4.62 15.39
CA ARG A 76 19.21 4.68 15.18
C ARG A 76 19.53 5.62 14.02
N PHE A 77 20.57 6.44 14.17
CA PHE A 77 20.97 7.44 13.19
C PHE A 77 22.48 7.65 13.18
N GLY A 78 22.95 8.48 12.24
CA GLY A 78 24.36 8.74 12.07
C GLY A 78 25.12 7.61 11.37
N LYS A 79 26.40 7.84 11.10
CA LYS A 79 27.31 6.88 10.47
C LYS A 79 27.37 5.60 11.30
N GLY A 80 27.25 4.46 10.62
CA GLY A 80 27.28 3.17 11.31
C GLY A 80 26.13 2.95 12.31
N ARG A 81 25.11 3.82 12.33
CA ARG A 81 24.00 3.77 13.30
C ARG A 81 24.47 4.01 14.74
N GLU A 82 25.52 4.80 14.92
CA GLU A 82 26.13 5.11 16.23
C GLU A 82 25.22 5.89 17.17
N GLY A 83 24.33 6.73 16.60
CA GLY A 83 23.37 7.52 17.38
C GLY A 83 22.17 6.68 17.80
N ASP A 84 21.72 6.90 19.03
CA ASP A 84 20.54 6.25 19.62
C ASP A 84 19.69 7.22 20.44
N PHE A 85 18.71 6.70 21.16
CA PHE A 85 17.81 7.49 21.99
C PHE A 85 18.56 8.22 23.11
N HIS A 86 19.52 7.57 23.77
CA HIS A 86 20.29 8.18 24.86
C HIS A 86 21.12 9.37 24.37
N LEU A 87 21.80 9.23 23.23
CA LEU A 87 22.55 10.34 22.64
C LEU A 87 21.64 11.54 22.31
N LEU A 88 20.38 11.29 21.92
CA LEU A 88 19.41 12.37 21.71
C LEU A 88 19.00 13.03 23.03
N GLU A 89 18.82 12.28 24.12
CA GLU A 89 18.51 12.82 25.44
C GLU A 89 19.65 13.73 25.97
N GLU A 90 20.90 13.26 25.87
CA GLU A 90 22.07 14.04 26.22
C GLU A 90 22.15 15.38 25.42
N ALA A 91 21.91 15.26 24.11
CA ALA A 91 21.86 16.43 23.23
C ALA A 91 20.69 17.35 23.57
N GLY A 92 19.54 16.81 23.94
CA GLY A 92 18.36 17.53 24.40
C GLY A 92 18.69 18.41 25.62
N HIS A 93 19.36 17.83 26.62
CA HIS A 93 19.84 18.58 27.78
C HIS A 93 20.85 19.69 27.41
N ARG A 94 21.75 19.39 26.48
CA ARG A 94 22.81 20.35 26.05
C ARG A 94 22.24 21.51 25.22
N PHE A 95 21.31 21.25 24.31
CA PHE A 95 20.82 22.23 23.34
C PHE A 95 19.41 22.76 23.63
N GLY A 96 18.78 22.34 24.71
CA GLY A 96 17.50 22.86 25.19
C GLY A 96 16.28 22.35 24.40
N PHE A 97 16.26 21.09 24.04
CA PHE A 97 15.07 20.43 23.49
C PHE A 97 14.72 19.16 24.27
N GLU A 98 13.43 18.81 24.30
CA GLU A 98 12.92 17.62 24.97
C GLU A 98 12.88 16.44 24.00
N VAL A 99 13.27 15.25 24.47
CA VAL A 99 13.20 14.01 23.70
C VAL A 99 12.18 13.07 24.30
N ILE A 100 11.22 12.64 23.51
CA ILE A 100 10.12 11.78 23.92
C ILE A 100 10.20 10.46 23.15
N SER A 101 10.22 9.34 23.89
CA SER A 101 10.11 8.02 23.28
C SER A 101 8.66 7.68 23.00
N THR A 102 8.36 7.25 21.78
CA THR A 102 7.07 6.59 21.52
C THR A 102 7.13 5.17 22.07
N GLN A 103 6.20 4.84 22.97
CA GLN A 103 6.02 3.44 23.36
C GLN A 103 5.67 2.60 22.13
N SER A 104 6.27 1.42 22.03
CA SER A 104 5.93 0.48 20.96
C SER A 104 4.45 0.12 21.04
N PHE A 105 3.72 0.37 19.95
CA PHE A 105 2.31 -0.03 19.86
C PHE A 105 2.23 -1.57 19.85
N GLN A 106 1.40 -2.11 20.75
CA GLN A 106 1.18 -3.54 20.88
C GLN A 106 -0.28 -3.89 20.59
N LEU A 107 -0.48 -4.95 19.83
CA LEU A 107 -1.78 -5.60 19.64
C LEU A 107 -1.68 -7.00 20.25
N GLU A 108 -2.59 -7.34 21.20
CA GLU A 108 -2.59 -8.64 21.88
C GLU A 108 -1.21 -9.04 22.47
N ARG A 109 -0.49 -8.08 23.07
CA ARG A 109 0.87 -8.22 23.63
C ARG A 109 1.98 -8.42 22.57
N GLN A 110 1.65 -8.37 21.29
CA GLN A 110 2.64 -8.42 20.21
C GLN A 110 2.96 -7.02 19.71
N ARG A 111 4.26 -6.66 19.63
CA ARG A 111 4.70 -5.39 19.07
C ARG A 111 4.33 -5.30 17.59
N VAL A 112 3.56 -4.28 17.20
CA VAL A 112 3.26 -4.01 15.80
C VAL A 112 4.51 -3.46 15.11
N SER A 113 4.90 -4.09 14.01
CA SER A 113 6.05 -3.70 13.20
C SER A 113 5.75 -3.77 11.71
N SER A 114 6.54 -3.08 10.89
CA SER A 114 6.43 -3.18 9.44
C SER A 114 6.63 -4.60 8.90
N THR A 115 7.40 -5.43 9.60
CA THR A 115 7.60 -6.85 9.26
C THR A 115 6.31 -7.63 9.47
N LEU A 116 5.70 -7.50 10.64
CA LEU A 116 4.44 -8.18 10.97
C LEU A 116 3.31 -7.78 10.00
N VAL A 117 3.21 -6.49 9.66
CA VAL A 117 2.24 -6.02 8.66
C VAL A 117 2.49 -6.64 7.28
N ARG A 118 3.74 -6.79 6.83
CA ARG A 118 4.04 -7.45 5.56
C ARG A 118 3.68 -8.93 5.56
N GLU A 119 3.93 -9.63 6.66
CA GLU A 119 3.56 -11.03 6.84
C GLU A 119 2.04 -11.22 6.79
N ALA A 120 1.29 -10.39 7.48
CA ALA A 120 -0.17 -10.42 7.46
C ALA A 120 -0.74 -10.09 6.07
N LEU A 121 -0.17 -9.09 5.36
CA LEU A 121 -0.53 -8.75 3.97
C LEU A 121 -0.28 -9.93 3.01
N LYS A 122 0.89 -10.56 3.12
CA LYS A 122 1.25 -11.73 2.31
C LYS A 122 0.28 -12.89 2.55
N ALA A 123 -0.09 -13.11 3.81
CA ALA A 123 -1.06 -14.15 4.19
C ALA A 123 -2.52 -13.77 3.90
N GLY A 124 -2.80 -12.52 3.48
CA GLY A 124 -4.17 -12.06 3.19
C GLY A 124 -5.03 -11.80 4.43
N ARG A 125 -4.44 -11.67 5.61
CA ARG A 125 -5.15 -11.39 6.88
C ARG A 125 -5.49 -9.91 6.99
N MET A 126 -6.42 -9.44 6.12
CA MET A 126 -6.70 -8.01 5.94
C MET A 126 -7.29 -7.34 7.18
N ALA A 127 -8.12 -8.05 7.95
CA ALA A 127 -8.68 -7.54 9.21
C ALA A 127 -7.57 -7.27 10.26
N GLU A 128 -6.59 -8.17 10.38
CA GLU A 128 -5.43 -8.01 11.25
C GLU A 128 -4.55 -6.83 10.79
N VAL A 129 -4.35 -6.69 9.46
CA VAL A 129 -3.64 -5.54 8.88
C VAL A 129 -4.34 -4.22 9.22
N GLU A 130 -5.67 -4.16 9.12
CA GLU A 130 -6.45 -2.98 9.47
C GLU A 130 -6.32 -2.62 10.95
N LEU A 131 -6.36 -3.61 11.85
CA LEU A 131 -6.11 -3.39 13.28
C LEU A 131 -4.70 -2.85 13.55
N MET A 132 -3.67 -3.43 12.91
CA MET A 132 -2.29 -2.98 13.07
C MET A 132 -2.03 -1.57 12.54
N LEU A 133 -2.70 -1.18 11.46
CA LEU A 133 -2.52 0.12 10.81
C LEU A 133 -3.50 1.20 11.29
N GLY A 134 -4.56 0.82 12.03
CA GLY A 134 -5.68 1.69 12.39
C GLY A 134 -6.54 2.12 11.20
N ARG A 135 -6.35 1.50 10.03
CA ARG A 135 -7.05 1.79 8.78
C ARG A 135 -6.88 0.66 7.78
N PRO A 136 -7.77 0.51 6.79
CA PRO A 136 -7.59 -0.46 5.71
C PRO A 136 -6.27 -0.24 4.96
N TYR A 137 -5.63 -1.33 4.52
CA TYR A 137 -4.48 -1.23 3.65
C TYR A 137 -4.90 -0.63 2.30
N THR A 138 -4.27 0.48 1.94
CA THR A 138 -4.69 1.30 0.81
C THR A 138 -3.56 1.41 -0.21
N ILE A 139 -3.91 1.26 -1.48
CA ILE A 139 -3.02 1.49 -2.62
C ILE A 139 -3.60 2.65 -3.44
N SER A 140 -2.79 3.70 -3.63
CA SER A 140 -3.18 4.84 -4.43
C SER A 140 -2.47 4.84 -5.78
N GLY A 141 -3.18 5.20 -6.83
CA GLY A 141 -2.60 5.30 -8.17
C GLY A 141 -3.43 6.12 -9.14
N ARG A 142 -2.80 6.54 -10.23
CA ARG A 142 -3.51 7.13 -11.36
C ARG A 142 -4.00 6.02 -12.29
N VAL A 143 -5.25 6.10 -12.71
CA VAL A 143 -5.79 5.16 -13.68
C VAL A 143 -5.15 5.38 -15.04
N ALA A 144 -4.52 4.33 -15.57
CA ALA A 144 -3.86 4.31 -16.86
C ALA A 144 -4.66 3.46 -17.86
N HIS A 145 -4.38 3.64 -19.15
CA HIS A 145 -4.88 2.74 -20.17
C HIS A 145 -4.24 1.36 -19.99
N GLY A 146 -5.07 0.33 -19.99
CA GLY A 146 -4.66 -1.08 -19.97
C GLY A 146 -5.03 -1.80 -21.26
N ASP A 147 -4.88 -3.12 -21.28
CA ASP A 147 -5.11 -3.97 -22.44
C ASP A 147 -6.62 -4.08 -22.83
N LYS A 148 -7.53 -3.47 -22.05
CA LYS A 148 -8.99 -3.41 -22.26
C LYS A 148 -9.69 -4.77 -22.37
N LEU A 149 -9.00 -5.88 -22.05
CA LEU A 149 -9.55 -7.25 -22.16
C LEU A 149 -10.81 -7.46 -21.30
N GLY A 150 -10.85 -6.87 -20.10
CA GLY A 150 -12.02 -6.95 -19.21
C GLY A 150 -13.29 -6.36 -19.84
N ARG A 151 -13.16 -5.34 -20.70
CA ARG A 151 -14.32 -4.73 -21.39
C ARG A 151 -14.99 -5.69 -22.35
N THR A 152 -14.23 -6.56 -23.02
CA THR A 152 -14.78 -7.53 -23.99
C THR A 152 -15.59 -8.66 -23.33
N ILE A 153 -15.41 -8.87 -22.03
CA ILE A 153 -16.10 -9.88 -21.24
C ILE A 153 -17.15 -9.32 -20.28
N GLY A 154 -17.45 -8.01 -20.38
CA GLY A 154 -18.44 -7.36 -19.51
C GLY A 154 -17.91 -6.89 -18.14
N PHE A 155 -16.60 -7.03 -17.88
CA PHE A 155 -15.94 -6.58 -16.64
C PHE A 155 -14.89 -5.50 -16.93
N PRO A 156 -15.30 -4.28 -17.27
CA PRO A 156 -14.34 -3.19 -17.50
C PRO A 156 -13.48 -2.95 -16.26
N THR A 157 -12.15 -2.96 -16.43
CA THR A 157 -11.20 -2.76 -15.34
C THR A 157 -10.45 -1.45 -15.48
N ALA A 158 -10.28 -0.76 -14.36
CA ALA A 158 -9.35 0.35 -14.20
C ALA A 158 -7.96 -0.21 -13.84
N ASN A 159 -6.96 0.14 -14.64
CA ASN A 159 -5.57 -0.27 -14.40
C ASN A 159 -4.84 0.83 -13.65
N LEU A 160 -4.27 0.53 -12.49
CA LEU A 160 -3.51 1.49 -11.71
C LEU A 160 -2.01 1.34 -11.96
N ALA A 161 -1.39 2.44 -12.34
CA ALA A 161 0.07 2.52 -12.47
C ALA A 161 0.71 2.62 -11.07
N LEU A 162 1.17 1.50 -10.54
CA LEU A 162 1.64 1.43 -9.16
C LEU A 162 3.02 2.05 -8.94
N LYS A 163 3.86 2.15 -9.99
CA LYS A 163 5.25 2.64 -9.89
C LYS A 163 6.01 2.01 -8.71
N ARG A 164 5.83 0.72 -8.49
CA ARG A 164 6.50 -0.12 -7.49
C ARG A 164 7.12 -1.32 -8.17
N GLN A 165 8.32 -1.70 -7.78
CA GLN A 165 8.96 -2.94 -8.24
C GLN A 165 8.35 -4.15 -7.53
N VAL A 166 8.15 -4.03 -6.22
CA VAL A 166 7.60 -5.09 -5.37
C VAL A 166 6.42 -4.54 -4.58
N ILE A 167 5.37 -5.34 -4.47
CA ILE A 167 4.19 -5.07 -3.66
C ILE A 167 4.08 -6.12 -2.56
N PRO A 168 3.73 -5.74 -1.30
CA PRO A 168 3.72 -6.68 -0.18
C PRO A 168 2.48 -7.57 -0.13
N VAL A 169 1.60 -7.49 -1.13
CA VAL A 169 0.31 -8.19 -1.18
C VAL A 169 0.06 -8.68 -2.59
N GLY A 170 -0.58 -9.84 -2.75
CA GLY A 170 -0.97 -10.40 -4.05
C GLY A 170 -2.26 -11.22 -3.93
N GLY A 171 -2.95 -11.37 -5.08
CA GLY A 171 -4.20 -12.11 -5.16
C GLY A 171 -5.40 -11.26 -5.57
N VAL A 172 -6.59 -11.82 -5.41
CA VAL A 172 -7.87 -11.17 -5.74
C VAL A 172 -8.58 -10.77 -4.45
N PHE A 173 -9.11 -9.54 -4.43
CA PHE A 173 -9.67 -8.91 -3.23
C PHE A 173 -11.03 -8.28 -3.50
N ALA A 174 -11.93 -8.34 -2.50
CA ALA A 174 -13.02 -7.39 -2.37
C ALA A 174 -12.43 -6.04 -1.93
N VAL A 175 -12.77 -4.96 -2.64
CA VAL A 175 -12.18 -3.65 -2.47
C VAL A 175 -13.22 -2.53 -2.45
N GLU A 176 -12.87 -1.43 -1.79
CA GLU A 176 -13.56 -0.15 -1.95
C GLU A 176 -12.64 0.80 -2.71
N VAL A 177 -13.20 1.52 -3.68
CA VAL A 177 -12.47 2.50 -4.49
C VAL A 177 -13.00 3.89 -4.19
N ILE A 178 -12.12 4.75 -3.70
CA ILE A 178 -12.43 6.16 -3.49
C ILE A 178 -11.97 6.94 -4.73
N CYS A 179 -12.93 7.58 -5.40
CA CYS A 179 -12.71 8.43 -6.55
C CYS A 179 -13.61 9.67 -6.46
N SER A 180 -13.05 10.87 -6.64
CA SER A 180 -13.78 12.14 -6.61
C SER A 180 -14.70 12.28 -5.38
N GLY A 181 -14.23 11.84 -4.21
CA GLY A 181 -14.96 11.92 -2.94
C GLY A 181 -16.08 10.89 -2.75
N LYS A 182 -16.30 10.01 -3.73
CA LYS A 182 -17.28 8.92 -3.65
C LYS A 182 -16.58 7.58 -3.48
N THR A 183 -17.23 6.64 -2.79
CA THR A 183 -16.73 5.28 -2.56
C THR A 183 -17.58 4.30 -3.35
N PHE A 184 -16.91 3.41 -4.09
CA PHE A 184 -17.53 2.37 -4.91
C PHE A 184 -16.99 1.00 -4.48
N PRO A 185 -17.82 0.01 -4.23
CA PRO A 185 -17.39 -1.36 -4.03
C PRO A 185 -16.91 -1.97 -5.36
N GLY A 186 -16.03 -2.96 -5.25
CA GLY A 186 -15.49 -3.62 -6.44
C GLY A 186 -14.68 -4.87 -6.12
N VAL A 187 -14.10 -5.44 -7.14
CA VAL A 187 -13.15 -6.54 -7.06
C VAL A 187 -11.85 -6.12 -7.73
N ALA A 188 -10.73 -6.51 -7.14
CA ALA A 188 -9.40 -6.14 -7.66
C ALA A 188 -8.47 -7.35 -7.73
N ASN A 189 -7.65 -7.40 -8.77
CA ASN A 189 -6.49 -8.27 -8.87
C ASN A 189 -5.22 -7.49 -8.63
N VAL A 190 -4.42 -7.94 -7.67
CA VAL A 190 -3.09 -7.44 -7.36
C VAL A 190 -2.08 -8.48 -7.76
N GLY A 191 -1.27 -8.20 -8.75
CA GLY A 191 -0.31 -9.16 -9.28
C GLY A 191 0.95 -8.53 -9.84
N VAL A 192 1.76 -9.35 -10.47
CA VAL A 192 3.00 -8.92 -11.14
C VAL A 192 2.98 -9.35 -12.60
N ARG A 193 3.38 -8.46 -13.48
CA ARG A 193 3.57 -8.77 -14.90
C ARG A 193 5.06 -8.81 -15.23
N PRO A 194 5.56 -9.87 -15.88
CA PRO A 194 6.89 -9.85 -16.46
C PRO A 194 7.02 -8.74 -17.51
N THR A 195 8.14 -8.03 -17.49
CA THR A 195 8.49 -7.01 -18.47
C THR A 195 9.89 -7.29 -18.99
N LEU A 196 10.31 -6.64 -20.08
CA LEU A 196 11.67 -6.78 -20.62
C LEU A 196 12.76 -6.37 -19.62
N SER A 197 12.40 -5.51 -18.64
CA SER A 197 13.33 -4.99 -17.61
C SER A 197 13.09 -5.57 -16.21
N GLY A 198 12.30 -6.66 -16.07
CA GLY A 198 11.99 -7.29 -14.78
C GLY A 198 10.51 -7.56 -14.56
N THR A 199 10.01 -7.34 -13.35
CA THR A 199 8.59 -7.49 -13.01
C THR A 199 8.01 -6.14 -12.63
N GLN A 200 6.78 -5.88 -13.05
CA GLN A 200 6.03 -4.68 -12.68
C GLN A 200 4.79 -5.07 -11.88
N ALA A 201 4.62 -4.46 -10.71
CA ALA A 201 3.40 -4.62 -9.92
C ALA A 201 2.22 -3.97 -10.63
N ARG A 202 1.09 -4.69 -10.68
CA ARG A 202 -0.14 -4.29 -11.36
C ARG A 202 -1.32 -4.40 -10.40
N LEU A 203 -2.22 -3.44 -10.48
CA LEU A 203 -3.51 -3.46 -9.79
C LEU A 203 -4.59 -3.15 -10.82
N GLU A 204 -5.46 -4.12 -11.03
CA GLU A 204 -6.63 -4.02 -11.90
C GLU A 204 -7.87 -4.07 -11.04
N VAL A 205 -8.77 -3.11 -11.22
CA VAL A 205 -9.97 -2.97 -10.39
C VAL A 205 -11.20 -2.90 -11.27
N HIS A 206 -12.18 -3.75 -11.00
CA HIS A 206 -13.54 -3.64 -11.55
C HIS A 206 -14.47 -3.06 -10.49
N LEU A 207 -15.05 -1.90 -10.76
CA LEU A 207 -16.00 -1.23 -9.87
C LEU A 207 -17.42 -1.72 -10.15
N PHE A 208 -18.16 -2.05 -9.10
CA PHE A 208 -19.55 -2.48 -9.24
C PHE A 208 -20.45 -1.26 -9.44
N ASP A 209 -21.43 -1.42 -10.31
CA ASP A 209 -22.51 -0.46 -10.57
C ASP A 209 -21.98 0.96 -10.90
N PHE A 210 -20.77 1.03 -11.47
CA PHE A 210 -20.12 2.27 -11.87
C PHE A 210 -20.26 2.51 -13.38
N SER A 211 -20.76 3.69 -13.72
CA SER A 211 -20.76 4.20 -15.10
C SER A 211 -19.98 5.51 -15.14
N GLY A 212 -18.94 5.57 -15.96
CA GLY A 212 -18.12 6.78 -16.09
C GLY A 212 -16.71 6.48 -16.59
N ASP A 213 -15.94 7.55 -16.76
CA ASP A 213 -14.53 7.47 -17.16
C ASP A 213 -13.62 7.79 -15.97
N LEU A 214 -12.69 6.89 -15.70
CA LEU A 214 -11.69 7.02 -14.65
C LEU A 214 -10.29 7.30 -15.19
N TYR A 215 -10.07 7.32 -16.50
CA TYR A 215 -8.74 7.52 -17.06
C TYR A 215 -8.11 8.84 -16.61
N GLY A 216 -6.86 8.77 -16.21
CA GLY A 216 -6.10 9.90 -15.69
C GLY A 216 -6.48 10.34 -14.28
N GLN A 217 -7.58 9.84 -13.70
CA GLN A 217 -8.00 10.19 -12.34
C GLN A 217 -7.11 9.49 -11.30
N GLN A 218 -6.92 10.16 -10.17
CA GLN A 218 -6.27 9.59 -9.00
C GLN A 218 -7.30 8.86 -8.15
N VAL A 219 -7.09 7.59 -7.89
CA VAL A 219 -7.98 6.77 -7.05
C VAL A 219 -7.23 6.15 -5.89
N LYS A 220 -7.98 5.83 -4.82
CA LYS A 220 -7.52 5.06 -3.67
C LYS A 220 -8.28 3.74 -3.64
N VAL A 221 -7.56 2.63 -3.58
CA VAL A 221 -8.13 1.28 -3.50
C VAL A 221 -7.84 0.72 -2.12
N LEU A 222 -8.89 0.51 -1.34
CA LEU A 222 -8.86 -0.06 0.00
C LEU A 222 -9.06 -1.57 -0.13
N LEU A 223 -8.06 -2.37 0.21
CA LEU A 223 -8.16 -3.82 0.21
C LEU A 223 -8.89 -4.27 1.47
N ARG A 224 -10.09 -4.84 1.31
CA ARG A 224 -10.97 -5.19 2.45
C ARG A 224 -10.89 -6.67 2.81
N HIS A 225 -10.97 -7.55 1.84
CA HIS A 225 -10.99 -8.99 2.05
C HIS A 225 -10.31 -9.72 0.91
N LYS A 226 -9.45 -10.70 1.21
CA LYS A 226 -8.81 -11.54 0.21
C LYS A 226 -9.77 -12.67 -0.18
N LEU A 227 -10.10 -12.75 -1.47
CA LEU A 227 -10.97 -13.78 -2.01
C LEU A 227 -10.18 -15.04 -2.37
N ARG A 228 -9.00 -14.87 -2.99
CA ARG A 228 -8.12 -15.97 -3.40
C ARG A 228 -6.72 -15.50 -3.81
N GLU A 229 -5.83 -16.45 -4.02
CA GLU A 229 -4.52 -16.21 -4.65
C GLU A 229 -4.65 -15.99 -6.17
N GLU A 230 -3.61 -15.40 -6.79
CA GLU A 230 -3.51 -15.41 -8.25
C GLU A 230 -3.38 -16.83 -8.79
N GLN A 231 -3.98 -17.06 -9.95
CA GLN A 231 -3.86 -18.34 -10.66
C GLN A 231 -3.78 -18.12 -12.17
N LYS A 232 -3.16 -19.05 -12.88
CA LYS A 232 -3.12 -19.10 -14.34
C LYS A 232 -4.32 -19.90 -14.85
N PHE A 233 -4.86 -19.51 -15.99
CA PHE A 233 -6.00 -20.18 -16.61
C PHE A 233 -5.58 -20.83 -17.92
N ALA A 234 -6.11 -22.03 -18.17
CA ALA A 234 -5.84 -22.80 -19.38
C ALA A 234 -6.55 -22.21 -20.63
N SER A 235 -7.64 -21.46 -20.43
CA SER A 235 -8.43 -20.86 -21.51
C SER A 235 -9.01 -19.50 -21.09
N PHE A 236 -9.41 -18.71 -22.09
CA PHE A 236 -10.11 -17.46 -21.89
C PHE A 236 -11.49 -17.66 -21.24
N THR A 237 -12.18 -18.76 -21.56
CA THR A 237 -13.46 -19.11 -20.95
C THR A 237 -13.30 -19.37 -19.45
N ALA A 238 -12.30 -20.17 -19.05
CA ALA A 238 -12.01 -20.43 -17.64
C ALA A 238 -11.65 -19.14 -16.87
N LEU A 239 -10.91 -18.23 -17.49
CA LEU A 239 -10.63 -16.91 -16.92
C LEU A 239 -11.91 -16.12 -16.70
N LYS A 240 -12.80 -16.05 -17.71
CA LYS A 240 -14.08 -15.32 -17.62
C LYS A 240 -14.95 -15.85 -16.48
N GLU A 241 -15.16 -17.18 -16.44
CA GLU A 241 -15.93 -17.83 -15.38
C GLU A 241 -15.38 -17.56 -13.98
N GLN A 242 -14.04 -17.50 -13.85
CA GLN A 242 -13.43 -17.19 -12.56
C GLN A 242 -13.63 -15.71 -12.20
N ILE A 243 -13.52 -14.78 -13.13
CA ILE A 243 -13.81 -13.36 -12.89
C ILE A 243 -15.27 -13.17 -12.44
N GLU A 244 -16.21 -13.89 -13.03
CA GLU A 244 -17.63 -13.88 -12.62
C GLU A 244 -17.78 -14.39 -11.18
N ARG A 245 -17.14 -15.51 -10.82
CA ARG A 245 -17.14 -16.04 -9.44
C ARG A 245 -16.54 -15.06 -8.45
N ASP A 246 -15.41 -14.43 -8.80
CA ASP A 246 -14.73 -13.44 -7.94
C ASP A 246 -15.63 -12.20 -7.71
N ALA A 247 -16.29 -11.73 -8.76
CA ALA A 247 -17.21 -10.59 -8.65
C ALA A 247 -18.43 -10.93 -7.78
N LEU A 248 -19.00 -12.13 -7.92
CA LEU A 248 -20.10 -12.62 -7.07
C LEU A 248 -19.65 -12.74 -5.61
N ALA A 249 -18.48 -13.30 -5.34
CA ALA A 249 -17.93 -13.44 -4.00
C ALA A 249 -17.68 -12.07 -3.36
N ALA A 250 -17.13 -11.11 -4.12
CA ALA A 250 -16.92 -9.74 -3.62
C ALA A 250 -18.26 -9.03 -3.33
N ARG A 251 -19.26 -9.17 -4.21
CA ARG A 251 -20.61 -8.62 -3.98
C ARG A 251 -21.25 -9.22 -2.72
N ALA A 252 -21.16 -10.53 -2.54
CA ALA A 252 -21.67 -11.22 -1.36
C ALA A 252 -20.98 -10.71 -0.07
N TRP A 253 -19.67 -10.50 -0.11
CA TRP A 253 -18.94 -9.95 1.02
C TRP A 253 -19.42 -8.55 1.42
N PHE A 254 -19.79 -7.70 0.45
CA PHE A 254 -20.38 -6.38 0.70
C PHE A 254 -21.88 -6.41 0.99
N GLY A 255 -22.55 -7.56 0.97
CA GLY A 255 -24.00 -7.68 1.12
C GLY A 255 -24.78 -7.05 -0.04
N LEU A 256 -24.18 -6.94 -1.22
CA LEU A 256 -24.80 -6.38 -2.41
C LEU A 256 -25.62 -7.44 -3.18
N PRO A 257 -26.70 -7.04 -3.89
CA PRO A 257 -27.44 -7.94 -4.75
C PRO A 257 -26.53 -8.62 -5.78
N GLN A 258 -26.84 -9.86 -6.12
CA GLN A 258 -26.16 -10.54 -7.23
C GLN A 258 -26.50 -9.87 -8.55
N PHE A 259 -25.57 -9.91 -9.52
CA PHE A 259 -25.87 -9.48 -10.88
C PHE A 259 -27.01 -10.34 -11.44
N ASN A 260 -27.99 -9.70 -12.03
CA ASN A 260 -28.79 -10.36 -13.05
C ASN A 260 -27.89 -10.50 -14.29
N LEU A 261 -27.17 -11.62 -14.40
CA LEU A 261 -26.53 -11.98 -15.66
C LEU A 261 -27.64 -12.02 -16.71
N PRO A 262 -27.48 -11.35 -17.87
CA PRO A 262 -28.44 -11.53 -18.97
C PRO A 262 -28.47 -13.03 -19.26
N SER A 263 -29.67 -13.60 -19.22
CA SER A 263 -30.01 -15.04 -19.32
C SER A 263 -29.65 -15.69 -20.65
N THR A 264 -28.73 -15.17 -21.44
CA THR A 264 -28.31 -15.65 -22.75
C THR A 264 -27.39 -16.88 -22.74
N LEU A 265 -27.08 -17.46 -21.57
CA LEU A 265 -26.17 -18.62 -21.46
C LEU A 265 -26.79 -19.88 -20.84
N LEU A 266 -28.08 -19.87 -20.47
CA LEU A 266 -28.76 -21.06 -19.95
C LEU A 266 -29.52 -21.88 -21.00
N GLU A 267 -29.63 -21.41 -22.25
CA GLU A 267 -30.37 -22.10 -23.32
C GLU A 267 -29.47 -22.71 -24.39
N LYS A 268 -28.44 -23.48 -24.01
CA LYS A 268 -27.80 -24.42 -24.95
C LYS A 268 -27.42 -25.74 -24.26
N LYS A 269 -28.34 -26.34 -23.54
CA LYS A 269 -28.31 -27.76 -23.21
C LYS A 269 -29.75 -28.29 -23.23
N GLY A 270 -30.19 -28.69 -24.37
CA GLY A 270 -31.46 -29.41 -24.49
C GLY A 270 -32.00 -29.32 -25.92
N THR A 271 -31.40 -30.05 -26.83
CA THR A 271 -32.07 -30.73 -27.98
C THR A 271 -30.99 -31.35 -28.84
N GLN A 272 -30.76 -32.61 -28.62
CA GLN A 272 -30.43 -33.58 -29.69
C GLN A 272 -31.10 -34.86 -29.29
N ASP A 273 -32.22 -35.09 -29.99
CA ASP A 273 -32.76 -36.42 -30.25
C ASP A 273 -31.76 -37.24 -31.07
#